data_65220a5fb6a2947a61cf1f2ccc4da303
#
_entry.id   65220a5fb6a2947a61cf1f2ccc4da303
#
_cell.length_a   1.000
_cell.length_b   1.000
_cell.length_c   1.000
_cell.angle_alpha   90.00
_cell.angle_beta   90.00
_cell.angle_gamma   90.00
#
_symmetry.space_group_name_H-M   'P 1'
#
loop_
_entity.id
_entity.type
_entity.pdbx_description
1 polymer ?
#
loop_
_entity_poly.entity_id
_entity_poly.type
_entity_poly.pdbx_seq_one_letter_code
_entity_poly.pdbx_strand_id
1 'polypeptide(L)'
;MADDKDTREQDDAKGPFGGFRIEIDPEKVEDALKTIQERIRESIEAGRYTKVRLSYRGRALGPDIPLPVFLAAEGITFWVLSPIAALLANLGARAILDVQFVHEADELVAEGQAAYLEGELDVAEEKYRQALDRRGDDPAALFALATLLRVTDRSDEAMLLLQKAVMGPEGHPDVKRAAEAIERMKTKGKSL
;
A
#
# COMPACT_ATOMS: atom_id res chain seq x y z
N MET A 1 29.72 28.14 -17.32
CA MET A 1 30.26 26.78 -17.29
C MET A 1 30.49 26.43 -15.84
N ALA A 2 29.51 25.81 -15.20
CA ALA A 2 29.53 25.15 -13.90
C ALA A 2 28.08 24.90 -13.56
N ASP A 3 27.75 23.78 -13.75
CA ASP A 3 27.49 22.61 -12.90
C ASP A 3 26.06 22.56 -12.39
N ASP A 4 25.21 22.14 -13.29
CA ASP A 4 23.88 21.64 -13.05
C ASP A 4 24.00 20.12 -12.79
N LYS A 5 24.45 19.76 -11.61
CA LYS A 5 24.51 18.36 -11.13
C LYS A 5 24.31 18.29 -9.62
N ASP A 6 23.13 18.64 -9.16
CA ASP A 6 22.68 18.20 -7.82
C ASP A 6 21.18 17.88 -7.79
N THR A 7 20.72 17.17 -8.81
CA THR A 7 19.51 16.35 -8.68
C THR A 7 19.98 15.03 -8.08
N ARG A 8 20.23 15.03 -6.79
CA ARG A 8 20.47 13.79 -6.06
C ARG A 8 19.22 12.91 -6.22
N GLU A 9 19.44 11.79 -6.91
CA GLU A 9 18.62 10.59 -6.77
C GLU A 9 18.44 10.31 -5.28
N GLN A 10 17.39 10.89 -4.70
CA GLN A 10 16.93 10.47 -3.39
C GLN A 10 16.15 9.18 -3.60
N ASP A 11 16.84 8.14 -3.22
CA ASP A 11 16.44 6.77 -2.98
C ASP A 11 14.91 6.59 -2.96
N ASP A 12 14.41 6.00 -4.03
CA ASP A 12 13.04 5.54 -4.13
C ASP A 12 12.82 4.43 -3.07
N ALA A 13 12.65 4.84 -1.83
CA ALA A 13 12.17 3.96 -0.79
C ALA A 13 10.75 3.56 -1.20
N LYS A 14 10.65 2.50 -2.04
CA LYS A 14 9.40 1.81 -2.31
C LYS A 14 8.83 1.39 -0.96
N GLY A 15 7.79 2.07 -0.52
CA GLY A 15 7.00 1.59 0.58
C GLY A 15 6.46 0.20 0.26
N PRO A 16 6.11 -0.63 1.26
CA PRO A 16 5.67 -2.01 1.07
C PRO A 16 4.46 -2.15 0.14
N PHE A 17 3.79 -1.07 -0.19
CA PHE A 17 2.57 -1.04 -1.03
C PHE A 17 2.76 -0.31 -2.37
N GLY A 18 3.99 -0.01 -2.77
CA GLY A 18 4.25 0.87 -3.92
C GLY A 18 3.99 2.33 -3.56
N GLY A 19 4.71 3.23 -4.19
CA GLY A 19 4.61 4.65 -3.92
C GLY A 19 5.98 5.32 -4.03
N PHE A 20 5.99 6.61 -3.85
CA PHE A 20 7.23 7.39 -3.87
C PHE A 20 7.15 8.55 -2.87
N ARG A 21 8.32 9.05 -2.54
CA ARG A 21 8.47 10.21 -1.68
C ARG A 21 8.87 11.41 -2.51
N ILE A 22 8.26 12.55 -2.27
CA ILE A 22 8.58 13.78 -2.99
C ILE A 22 8.82 14.93 -2.00
N GLU A 23 9.90 15.64 -2.19
CA GLU A 23 10.16 16.89 -1.49
C GLU A 23 9.43 18.03 -2.20
N ILE A 24 8.64 18.78 -1.47
CA ILE A 24 7.90 19.94 -1.99
C ILE A 24 8.50 21.22 -1.41
N ASP A 25 8.96 22.06 -2.32
CA ASP A 25 9.33 23.43 -2.02
C ASP A 25 8.07 24.32 -2.08
N PRO A 26 7.74 25.09 -1.04
CA PRO A 26 6.58 25.99 -1.03
C PRO A 26 6.55 26.98 -2.20
N GLU A 27 7.71 27.34 -2.74
CA GLU A 27 7.80 28.26 -3.90
C GLU A 27 7.58 27.55 -5.25
N LYS A 28 7.62 26.21 -5.30
CA LYS A 28 7.54 25.37 -6.50
C LYS A 28 6.46 24.30 -6.42
N VAL A 29 5.38 24.60 -5.72
CA VAL A 29 4.29 23.63 -5.51
C VAL A 29 3.69 23.13 -6.83
N GLU A 30 3.52 24.01 -7.83
CA GLU A 30 2.97 23.63 -9.14
C GLU A 30 3.86 22.62 -9.88
N ASP A 31 5.19 22.79 -9.81
CA ASP A 31 6.13 21.87 -10.46
C ASP A 31 6.11 20.50 -9.73
N ALA A 32 6.06 20.51 -8.40
CA ALA A 32 5.94 19.28 -7.62
C ALA A 32 4.65 18.52 -7.96
N LEU A 33 3.53 19.22 -8.16
CA LEU A 33 2.25 18.63 -8.53
C LEU A 33 2.31 17.98 -9.92
N LYS A 34 2.93 18.63 -10.91
CA LYS A 34 3.15 18.04 -12.23
C LYS A 34 3.98 16.77 -12.14
N THR A 35 5.07 16.80 -11.37
CA THR A 35 5.92 15.63 -11.14
C THR A 35 5.15 14.48 -10.49
N ILE A 36 4.28 14.78 -9.51
CA ILE A 36 3.40 13.77 -8.88
C ILE A 36 2.48 13.16 -9.94
N GLN A 37 1.83 13.98 -10.78
CA GLN A 37 0.92 13.51 -11.81
C GLN A 37 1.62 12.61 -12.85
N GLU A 38 2.81 13.01 -13.30
CA GLU A 38 3.61 12.23 -14.26
C GLU A 38 4.01 10.88 -13.66
N ARG A 39 4.56 10.86 -12.46
CA ARG A 39 4.95 9.62 -11.76
C ARG A 39 3.75 8.71 -11.46
N ILE A 40 2.61 9.28 -11.11
CA ILE A 40 1.37 8.51 -10.94
C ILE A 40 0.95 7.89 -12.28
N ARG A 41 0.97 8.66 -13.37
CA ARG A 41 0.60 8.14 -14.70
C ARG A 41 1.50 6.99 -15.14
N GLU A 42 2.79 7.09 -14.94
CA GLU A 42 3.77 6.03 -15.22
C GLU A 42 3.52 4.78 -14.36
N SER A 43 3.18 4.98 -13.09
CA SER A 43 2.96 3.87 -12.15
C SER A 43 1.65 3.12 -12.41
N ILE A 44 0.64 3.77 -13.00
CA ILE A 44 -0.67 3.18 -13.33
C ILE A 44 -0.56 2.16 -14.45
N GLU A 45 0.31 2.38 -15.41
CA GLU A 45 0.51 1.42 -16.51
C GLU A 45 1.02 0.06 -16.01
N ALA A 46 1.63 0.04 -14.82
CA ALA A 46 2.23 -1.15 -14.24
C ALA A 46 1.32 -1.92 -13.26
N GLY A 47 0.19 -1.37 -12.81
CA GLY A 47 -0.59 -2.02 -11.75
C GLY A 47 -2.08 -1.65 -11.71
N ARG A 48 -2.88 -2.47 -11.01
CA ARG A 48 -4.31 -2.25 -10.75
C ARG A 48 -4.52 -1.38 -9.51
N TYR A 49 -3.98 -0.18 -9.51
CA TYR A 49 -4.21 0.77 -8.44
C TYR A 49 -5.54 1.49 -8.64
N THR A 50 -6.26 1.71 -7.55
CA THR A 50 -7.60 2.33 -7.59
C THR A 50 -7.60 3.70 -6.97
N LYS A 51 -6.72 3.97 -6.03
CA LYS A 51 -6.66 5.23 -5.28
C LYS A 51 -5.23 5.64 -4.97
N VAL A 52 -5.05 6.92 -4.70
CA VAL A 52 -3.81 7.53 -4.22
C VAL A 52 -4.04 8.08 -2.83
N ARG A 53 -3.18 7.72 -1.90
CA ARG A 53 -3.13 8.26 -0.55
C ARG A 53 -1.93 9.19 -0.43
N LEU A 54 -2.19 10.40 0.05
CA LEU A 54 -1.15 11.37 0.36
C LEU A 54 -0.96 11.45 1.87
N SER A 55 0.28 11.34 2.33
CA SER A 55 0.60 11.44 3.74
C SER A 55 1.81 12.33 4.00
N TYR A 56 1.80 12.99 5.17
CA TYR A 56 2.89 13.81 5.68
C TYR A 56 3.27 13.33 7.07
N ARG A 57 4.53 12.97 7.25
CA ARG A 57 5.03 12.42 8.53
C ARG A 57 4.18 11.25 9.06
N GLY A 58 3.72 10.39 8.15
CA GLY A 58 2.91 9.22 8.49
C GLY A 58 1.43 9.51 8.79
N ARG A 59 0.97 10.76 8.63
CA ARG A 59 -0.45 11.12 8.76
C ARG A 59 -1.06 11.39 7.40
N ALA A 60 -2.18 10.74 7.10
CA ALA A 60 -2.94 11.03 5.88
C ALA A 60 -3.37 12.50 5.86
N LEU A 61 -3.18 13.15 4.69
CA LEU A 61 -3.54 14.56 4.49
C LEU A 61 -5.00 14.76 4.05
N GLY A 62 -5.74 13.67 3.90
CA GLY A 62 -7.14 13.70 3.49
C GLY A 62 -7.65 12.30 3.16
N PRO A 63 -8.84 12.19 2.57
CA PRO A 63 -9.34 10.93 2.07
C PRO A 63 -8.50 10.42 0.90
N ASP A 64 -8.53 9.10 0.67
CA ASP A 64 -7.90 8.50 -0.51
C ASP A 64 -8.57 9.02 -1.79
N ILE A 65 -7.76 9.43 -2.75
CA ILE A 65 -8.23 10.05 -3.99
C ILE A 65 -8.38 8.97 -5.06
N PRO A 66 -9.59 8.72 -5.59
CA PRO A 66 -9.75 7.77 -6.68
C PRO A 66 -8.90 8.15 -7.89
N LEU A 67 -8.22 7.18 -8.46
CA LEU A 67 -7.30 7.38 -9.56
C LEU A 67 -7.94 8.06 -10.78
N PRO A 68 -9.16 7.68 -11.22
CA PRO A 68 -9.83 8.36 -12.32
C PRO A 68 -10.09 9.85 -12.03
N VAL A 69 -10.39 10.18 -10.78
CA VAL A 69 -10.59 11.57 -10.33
C VAL A 69 -9.26 12.33 -10.39
N PHE A 70 -8.19 11.70 -9.96
CA PHE A 70 -6.85 12.31 -10.00
C PHE A 70 -6.35 12.55 -11.43
N LEU A 71 -6.72 11.67 -12.39
CA LEU A 71 -6.28 11.76 -13.78
C LEU A 71 -7.18 12.63 -14.66
N ALA A 72 -8.49 12.72 -14.36
CA ALA A 72 -9.47 13.42 -15.18
C ALA A 72 -9.40 14.94 -15.04
N ALA A 73 -8.61 15.47 -14.11
CA ALA A 73 -8.88 16.80 -13.62
C ALA A 73 -7.71 17.75 -13.78
N GLU A 74 -7.66 18.46 -14.88
CA GLU A 74 -7.01 19.78 -14.93
C GLU A 74 -7.63 20.78 -13.92
N GLY A 75 -8.90 20.58 -13.53
CA GLY A 75 -9.64 21.44 -12.60
C GLY A 75 -9.72 20.93 -11.15
N ILE A 76 -9.81 19.62 -10.94
CA ILE A 76 -9.91 19.03 -9.58
C ILE A 76 -8.54 19.02 -8.87
N THR A 77 -7.45 19.04 -9.62
CA THR A 77 -6.09 19.22 -9.07
C THR A 77 -6.05 20.44 -8.15
N PHE A 78 -6.69 21.52 -8.52
CA PHE A 78 -6.79 22.72 -7.71
C PHE A 78 -7.59 22.48 -6.40
N TRP A 79 -8.72 21.77 -6.46
CA TRP A 79 -9.59 21.54 -5.31
C TRP A 79 -9.04 20.53 -4.31
N VAL A 80 -8.36 19.50 -4.79
CA VAL A 80 -7.78 18.44 -3.93
C VAL A 80 -6.42 18.88 -3.38
N LEU A 81 -5.63 19.59 -4.17
CA LEU A 81 -4.27 19.97 -3.82
C LEU A 81 -4.18 21.37 -3.20
N SER A 82 -5.21 22.22 -3.36
CA SER A 82 -5.25 23.54 -2.73
C SER A 82 -5.17 23.49 -1.19
N PRO A 83 -5.87 22.59 -0.47
CA PRO A 83 -5.68 22.42 0.97
C PRO A 83 -4.29 21.94 1.33
N ILE A 84 -3.68 21.08 0.50
CA ILE A 84 -2.33 20.57 0.69
C ILE A 84 -1.31 21.69 0.44
N ALA A 85 -1.49 22.45 -0.63
CA ALA A 85 -0.65 23.60 -0.93
C ALA A 85 -0.76 24.68 0.17
N ALA A 86 -1.95 24.95 0.69
CA ALA A 86 -2.17 25.86 1.79
C ALA A 86 -1.49 25.37 3.10
N LEU A 87 -1.53 24.06 3.35
CA LEU A 87 -0.82 23.47 4.50
C LEU A 87 0.69 23.64 4.34
N LEU A 88 1.22 23.37 3.15
CA LEU A 88 2.64 23.47 2.84
C LEU A 88 3.13 24.93 2.89
N ALA A 89 2.35 25.87 2.36
CA ALA A 89 2.65 27.30 2.42
C ALA A 89 2.72 27.84 3.87
N ASN A 90 1.88 27.30 4.76
CA ASN A 90 1.89 27.66 6.18
C ASN A 90 3.04 27.02 6.98
N LEU A 91 3.62 25.93 6.51
CA LEU A 91 4.75 25.29 7.19
C LEU A 91 6.07 26.05 7.01
N GLY A 92 6.17 26.93 6.01
CA GLY A 92 7.35 27.78 5.77
C GLY A 92 8.67 27.02 5.56
N ALA A 93 8.60 25.70 5.38
CA ALA A 93 9.73 24.81 5.23
C ALA A 93 9.43 23.77 4.13
N ARG A 94 10.48 23.22 3.54
CA ARG A 94 10.37 22.08 2.62
C ARG A 94 9.68 20.91 3.31
N ALA A 95 8.71 20.34 2.66
CA ALA A 95 7.95 19.21 3.18
C ALA A 95 8.15 17.97 2.32
N ILE A 96 8.34 16.83 2.98
CA ILE A 96 8.42 15.53 2.31
C ILE A 96 7.04 14.89 2.38
N LEU A 97 6.42 14.73 1.21
CA LEU A 97 5.17 14.00 1.05
C LEU A 97 5.44 12.55 0.65
N ASP A 98 4.73 11.65 1.31
CA ASP A 98 4.66 10.25 0.90
C ASP A 98 3.41 10.06 0.04
N VAL A 99 3.61 9.66 -1.22
CA VAL A 99 2.54 9.30 -2.16
C VAL A 99 2.45 7.79 -2.19
N GLN A 100 1.33 7.23 -1.78
CA GLN A 100 1.10 5.79 -1.73
C GLN A 100 0.00 5.41 -2.71
N PHE A 101 0.20 4.31 -3.42
CA PHE A 101 -0.82 3.72 -4.27
C PHE A 101 -1.62 2.69 -3.47
N VAL A 102 -2.94 2.83 -3.47
CA VAL A 102 -3.84 1.89 -2.82
C VAL A 102 -4.42 0.97 -3.88
N HIS A 103 -4.19 -0.31 -3.73
CA HIS A 103 -4.77 -1.34 -4.57
C HIS A 103 -6.11 -1.80 -3.97
N GLU A 104 -7.09 -2.16 -4.80
CA GLU A 104 -8.39 -2.67 -4.33
C GLU A 104 -8.22 -3.89 -3.39
N ALA A 105 -7.23 -4.75 -3.67
CA ALA A 105 -6.92 -5.88 -2.80
C ALA A 105 -6.51 -5.45 -1.38
N ASP A 106 -5.77 -4.35 -1.23
CA ASP A 106 -5.33 -3.86 0.08
C ASP A 106 -6.52 -3.39 0.93
N GLU A 107 -7.54 -2.78 0.29
CA GLU A 107 -8.78 -2.39 0.97
C GLU A 107 -9.57 -3.62 1.43
N LEU A 108 -9.69 -4.62 0.55
CA LEU A 108 -10.38 -5.88 0.89
C LEU A 108 -9.66 -6.63 2.02
N VAL A 109 -8.33 -6.62 2.06
CA VAL A 109 -7.57 -7.18 3.19
C VAL A 109 -7.87 -6.41 4.48
N ALA A 110 -7.92 -5.07 4.42
CA ALA A 110 -8.22 -4.26 5.61
C ALA A 110 -9.66 -4.49 6.11
N GLU A 111 -10.65 -4.57 5.20
CA GLU A 111 -12.03 -4.92 5.53
C GLU A 111 -12.14 -6.32 6.16
N GLY A 112 -11.45 -7.31 5.59
CA GLY A 112 -11.37 -8.65 6.15
C GLY A 112 -10.72 -8.69 7.53
N GLN A 113 -9.68 -7.87 7.77
CA GLN A 113 -9.08 -7.75 9.10
C GLN A 113 -10.03 -7.13 10.12
N ALA A 114 -10.82 -6.13 9.73
CA ALA A 114 -11.85 -5.55 10.60
C ALA A 114 -12.90 -6.59 10.97
N ALA A 115 -13.46 -7.30 9.99
CA ALA A 115 -14.43 -8.39 10.22
C ALA A 115 -13.84 -9.50 11.12
N TYR A 116 -12.58 -9.88 10.91
CA TYR A 116 -11.90 -10.87 11.76
C TYR A 116 -11.83 -10.42 13.22
N LEU A 117 -11.52 -9.15 13.48
CA LEU A 117 -11.45 -8.58 14.84
C LEU A 117 -12.83 -8.49 15.49
N GLU A 118 -13.90 -8.34 14.71
CA GLU A 118 -15.28 -8.34 15.16
C GLU A 118 -15.83 -9.77 15.39
N GLY A 119 -15.05 -10.80 14.99
CA GLY A 119 -15.44 -12.20 15.10
C GLY A 119 -16.30 -12.71 13.94
N GLU A 120 -16.49 -11.90 12.90
CA GLU A 120 -17.25 -12.24 11.70
C GLU A 120 -16.37 -13.04 10.72
N LEU A 121 -16.05 -14.29 11.09
CA LEU A 121 -15.05 -15.10 10.40
C LEU A 121 -15.42 -15.41 8.94
N ASP A 122 -16.70 -15.62 8.65
CA ASP A 122 -17.20 -15.91 7.30
C ASP A 122 -17.02 -14.67 6.39
N VAL A 123 -17.34 -13.49 6.92
CA VAL A 123 -17.14 -12.21 6.19
C VAL A 123 -15.67 -11.95 5.95
N ALA A 124 -14.83 -12.19 6.97
CA ALA A 124 -13.38 -12.05 6.83
C ALA A 124 -12.82 -12.99 5.76
N GLU A 125 -13.25 -14.25 5.73
CA GLU A 125 -12.82 -15.22 4.71
C GLU A 125 -13.22 -14.77 3.31
N GLU A 126 -14.46 -14.31 3.14
CA GLU A 126 -14.95 -13.80 1.85
C GLU A 126 -14.11 -12.62 1.36
N LYS A 127 -13.83 -11.64 2.24
CA LYS A 127 -13.01 -10.47 1.89
C LYS A 127 -11.58 -10.84 1.50
N TYR A 128 -10.94 -11.74 2.22
CA TYR A 128 -9.60 -12.21 1.87
C TYR A 128 -9.58 -12.97 0.55
N ARG A 129 -10.61 -13.77 0.24
CA ARG A 129 -10.73 -14.44 -1.06
C ARG A 129 -10.94 -13.44 -2.19
N GLN A 130 -11.81 -12.44 -2.00
CA GLN A 130 -11.98 -11.36 -2.96
C GLN A 130 -10.68 -10.59 -3.20
N ALA A 131 -9.88 -10.35 -2.16
CA ALA A 131 -8.55 -9.75 -2.32
C ALA A 131 -7.63 -10.59 -3.19
N LEU A 132 -7.63 -11.92 -3.00
CA LEU A 132 -6.87 -12.86 -3.82
C LEU A 132 -7.38 -12.97 -5.26
N ASP A 133 -8.67 -12.77 -5.50
CA ASP A 133 -9.23 -12.70 -6.86
C ASP A 133 -8.71 -11.44 -7.60
N ARG A 134 -8.45 -10.35 -6.88
CA ARG A 134 -7.88 -9.12 -7.44
C ARG A 134 -6.36 -9.20 -7.62
N ARG A 135 -5.67 -9.83 -6.68
CA ARG A 135 -4.21 -10.00 -6.67
C ARG A 135 -3.86 -11.36 -6.06
N GLY A 136 -3.80 -12.38 -6.91
CA GLY A 136 -3.70 -13.78 -6.50
C GLY A 136 -2.45 -14.17 -5.74
N ASP A 137 -1.40 -13.36 -5.80
CA ASP A 137 -0.09 -13.56 -5.15
C ASP A 137 0.17 -12.56 -4.02
N ASP A 138 -0.86 -11.86 -3.55
CA ASP A 138 -0.75 -10.89 -2.45
C ASP A 138 -0.31 -11.56 -1.14
N PRO A 139 0.89 -11.30 -0.61
CA PRO A 139 1.35 -11.94 0.61
C PRO A 139 0.50 -11.59 1.83
N ALA A 140 -0.08 -10.38 1.89
CA ALA A 140 -0.91 -9.96 3.02
C ALA A 140 -2.24 -10.72 3.03
N ALA A 141 -2.91 -10.82 1.87
CA ALA A 141 -4.15 -11.59 1.73
C ALA A 141 -3.93 -13.08 1.98
N LEU A 142 -2.86 -13.67 1.42
CA LEU A 142 -2.49 -15.07 1.63
C LEU A 142 -2.22 -15.37 3.11
N PHE A 143 -1.46 -14.51 3.80
CA PHE A 143 -1.15 -14.67 5.20
C PHE A 143 -2.39 -14.48 6.09
N ALA A 144 -3.23 -13.50 5.81
CA ALA A 144 -4.44 -13.22 6.56
C ALA A 144 -5.45 -14.38 6.46
N LEU A 145 -5.71 -14.86 5.23
CA LEU A 145 -6.58 -16.02 5.00
C LEU A 145 -6.03 -17.28 5.66
N ALA A 146 -4.73 -17.55 5.55
CA ALA A 146 -4.11 -18.68 6.21
C ALA A 146 -4.23 -18.61 7.73
N THR A 147 -4.13 -17.41 8.31
CA THR A 147 -4.29 -17.21 9.76
C THR A 147 -5.74 -17.53 10.19
N LEU A 148 -6.73 -17.08 9.44
CA LEU A 148 -8.14 -17.37 9.67
C LEU A 148 -8.42 -18.87 9.55
N LEU A 149 -7.93 -19.53 8.49
CA LEU A 149 -8.12 -20.96 8.27
C LEU A 149 -7.52 -21.82 9.40
N ARG A 150 -6.41 -21.37 10.00
CA ARG A 150 -5.85 -22.05 11.19
C ARG A 150 -6.74 -21.95 12.42
N VAL A 151 -7.43 -20.84 12.59
CA VAL A 151 -8.36 -20.65 13.71
C VAL A 151 -9.63 -21.47 13.52
N THR A 152 -9.99 -21.75 12.27
CA THR A 152 -11.15 -22.58 11.89
C THR A 152 -10.80 -24.05 11.62
N ASP A 153 -9.65 -24.54 12.14
CA ASP A 153 -9.17 -25.93 12.05
C ASP A 153 -8.90 -26.44 10.62
N ARG A 154 -8.78 -25.54 9.64
CA ARG A 154 -8.43 -25.86 8.24
C ARG A 154 -6.93 -25.74 8.00
N SER A 155 -6.15 -26.43 8.81
CA SER A 155 -4.68 -26.27 8.87
C SER A 155 -3.96 -26.67 7.60
N ASP A 156 -4.46 -27.64 6.83
CA ASP A 156 -3.84 -28.08 5.56
C ASP A 156 -3.97 -27.01 4.49
N GLU A 157 -5.14 -26.40 4.35
CA GLU A 157 -5.35 -25.28 3.43
C GLU A 157 -4.49 -24.07 3.82
N ALA A 158 -4.42 -23.79 5.12
CA ALA A 158 -3.59 -22.70 5.64
C ALA A 158 -2.10 -22.90 5.28
N MET A 159 -1.60 -24.13 5.38
CA MET A 159 -0.22 -24.45 5.02
C MET A 159 0.08 -24.15 3.56
N LEU A 160 -0.83 -24.49 2.64
CA LEU A 160 -0.67 -24.20 1.21
C LEU A 160 -0.60 -22.70 0.93
N LEU A 161 -1.47 -21.92 1.59
CA LEU A 161 -1.48 -20.47 1.43
C LEU A 161 -0.20 -19.82 2.01
N LEU A 162 0.28 -20.30 3.17
CA LEU A 162 1.54 -19.83 3.74
C LEU A 162 2.72 -20.11 2.84
N GLN A 163 2.79 -21.31 2.24
CA GLN A 163 3.83 -21.66 1.28
C GLN A 163 3.80 -20.73 0.06
N LYS A 164 2.61 -20.39 -0.43
CA LYS A 164 2.46 -19.42 -1.51
C LYS A 164 2.88 -18.01 -1.08
N ALA A 165 2.52 -17.59 0.13
CA ALA A 165 2.89 -16.27 0.64
C ALA A 165 4.42 -16.08 0.75
N VAL A 166 5.17 -17.12 1.11
CA VAL A 166 6.64 -17.08 1.20
C VAL A 166 7.31 -16.87 -0.15
N MET A 167 6.63 -17.16 -1.26
CA MET A 167 7.14 -16.91 -2.62
C MET A 167 6.99 -15.43 -3.04
N GLY A 168 6.41 -14.61 -2.20
CA GLY A 168 6.23 -13.19 -2.45
C GLY A 168 7.54 -12.39 -2.46
N PRO A 169 7.46 -11.06 -2.71
CA PRO A 169 8.62 -10.19 -2.81
C PRO A 169 9.47 -10.19 -1.54
N GLU A 170 10.80 -10.23 -1.70
CA GLU A 170 11.73 -10.07 -0.59
C GLU A 170 11.49 -8.76 0.16
N GLY A 171 11.56 -8.80 1.48
CA GLY A 171 11.35 -7.62 2.33
C GLY A 171 9.89 -7.35 2.69
N HIS A 172 8.92 -8.02 2.07
CA HIS A 172 7.53 -7.87 2.47
C HIS A 172 7.29 -8.45 3.88
N PRO A 173 6.67 -7.71 4.82
CA PRO A 173 6.53 -8.14 6.21
C PRO A 173 5.77 -9.47 6.35
N ASP A 174 4.75 -9.70 5.52
CA ASP A 174 3.92 -10.89 5.60
C ASP A 174 4.58 -12.13 4.99
N VAL A 175 5.57 -11.98 4.11
CA VAL A 175 6.44 -13.07 3.66
C VAL A 175 7.22 -13.63 4.85
N LYS A 176 7.81 -12.78 5.68
CA LYS A 176 8.52 -13.19 6.89
C LYS A 176 7.59 -13.84 7.91
N ARG A 177 6.43 -13.24 8.14
CA ARG A 177 5.39 -13.78 9.04
C ARG A 177 4.90 -15.16 8.60
N ALA A 178 4.73 -15.37 7.29
CA ALA A 178 4.33 -16.65 6.72
C ALA A 178 5.38 -17.72 6.97
N ALA A 179 6.66 -17.41 6.74
CA ALA A 179 7.76 -18.34 7.01
C ALA A 179 7.80 -18.74 8.50
N GLU A 180 7.68 -17.78 9.42
CA GLU A 180 7.62 -18.05 10.85
C GLU A 180 6.39 -18.88 11.25
N ALA A 181 5.24 -18.68 10.58
CA ALA A 181 4.04 -19.45 10.82
C ALA A 181 4.19 -20.92 10.39
N ILE A 182 4.83 -21.18 9.25
CA ILE A 182 5.14 -22.53 8.77
C ILE A 182 6.00 -23.26 9.78
N GLU A 183 7.07 -22.64 10.29
CA GLU A 183 7.95 -23.28 11.27
C GLU A 183 7.22 -23.60 12.57
N ARG A 184 6.35 -22.70 13.05
CA ARG A 184 5.50 -22.96 14.23
C ARG A 184 4.53 -24.12 14.02
N MET A 185 3.97 -24.27 12.82
CA MET A 185 3.06 -25.37 12.50
C MET A 185 3.79 -26.72 12.45
N LYS A 186 4.99 -26.76 11.86
CA LYS A 186 5.83 -27.96 11.80
C LYS A 186 6.28 -28.45 13.19
N THR A 187 6.65 -27.53 14.06
CA THR A 187 7.09 -27.89 15.42
C THR A 187 5.94 -28.42 16.27
N LYS A 188 4.73 -27.85 16.14
CA LYS A 188 3.55 -28.34 16.86
C LYS A 188 3.10 -29.74 16.40
N GLY A 189 3.24 -30.05 15.10
CA GLY A 189 2.89 -31.38 14.56
C GLY A 189 3.89 -32.49 14.93
N LYS A 190 5.09 -32.15 15.42
CA LYS A 190 6.09 -33.13 15.88
C LYS A 190 5.95 -33.50 17.38
N SER A 191 5.12 -32.79 18.13
CA SER A 191 4.92 -32.95 19.55
C SER A 191 3.65 -33.73 19.93
N LEU A 192 2.98 -34.30 18.94
CA LEU A 192 1.84 -35.21 19.07
C LEU A 192 2.20 -36.59 18.55
#